data_818c6572e1216954199a5d02929a7e07
#
_entry.id   818c6572e1216954199a5d02929a7e07
#
_cell.length_a   1.000
_cell.length_b   1.000
_cell.length_c   1.000
_cell.angle_alpha   90.00
_cell.angle_beta   90.00
_cell.angle_gamma   90.00
#
_symmetry.space_group_name_H-M   'P 1'
#
loop_
_entity.id
_entity.type
_entity.pdbx_description
1 polymer ?
#
loop_
_entity_poly.entity_id
_entity_poly.type
_entity_poly.pdbx_seq_one_letter_code
_entity_poly.pdbx_strand_id
1 'polypeptide(L)'
;IGLGLDADYRSQFECVGRFFEAQTEKDFEEVLNVVISQAINNTTAQVNLINDFGRPTETNVNMTFTDAQSDKVIYNYVHTLDYRNNPDTLFLDPSYTYNLKVHTTPPVFKENITLVAGEHNTIAVGAARGTLSLKINGVTNYKNLQAIVLDKKNNEIINIQDFNNQQMYLTGKYDIMLLTLPRILEEDVQMVQNKTTTLQVQQPGKLNIVTRNKYEIGLYRMYKGDTELVKILKLKGNQTITVLQPGSYHLVYRESAVKETLNTKTEYFSIKSGEVTHINLR
;
A
#
# COMPACT_ATOMS: atom_id res chain seq x y z
N ILE A 1 -40.03 23.58 -16.20
CA ILE A 1 -41.41 23.10 -15.89
C ILE A 1 -42.30 24.32 -15.83
N GLY A 2 -43.32 24.41 -16.73
CA GLY A 2 -44.32 25.45 -16.67
C GLY A 2 -45.51 24.99 -15.83
N LEU A 3 -45.79 25.66 -14.71
CA LEU A 3 -46.94 25.36 -13.86
C LEU A 3 -48.07 26.31 -14.22
N GLY A 4 -49.22 25.78 -14.68
CA GLY A 4 -50.41 26.59 -14.92
C GLY A 4 -50.27 27.66 -16.01
N LEU A 5 -49.33 27.48 -16.93
CA LEU A 5 -49.17 28.36 -18.09
C LEU A 5 -50.06 27.92 -19.22
N ASP A 6 -50.72 28.90 -19.88
CA ASP A 6 -51.50 28.61 -21.08
C ASP A 6 -50.66 28.07 -22.24
N ALA A 7 -51.23 27.20 -23.06
CA ALA A 7 -50.57 26.55 -24.19
C ALA A 7 -49.90 27.53 -25.18
N ASP A 8 -50.35 28.78 -25.23
CA ASP A 8 -49.76 29.84 -26.06
C ASP A 8 -48.34 30.23 -25.72
N TYR A 9 -47.90 29.98 -24.50
CA TYR A 9 -46.50 30.25 -24.09
C TYR A 9 -45.50 29.16 -24.49
N ARG A 10 -45.97 27.97 -24.91
CA ARG A 10 -45.15 26.83 -25.26
C ARG A 10 -44.10 27.17 -26.33
N SER A 11 -44.51 27.88 -27.39
CA SER A 11 -43.65 28.27 -28.51
C SER A 11 -42.53 29.21 -28.13
N GLN A 12 -42.68 29.96 -27.04
CA GLN A 12 -41.64 30.91 -26.56
C GLN A 12 -40.52 30.20 -25.78
N PHE A 13 -40.80 29.01 -25.24
CA PHE A 13 -39.83 28.25 -24.42
C PHE A 13 -39.24 27.02 -25.15
N GLU A 14 -39.76 26.62 -26.31
CA GLU A 14 -39.27 25.49 -27.08
C GLU A 14 -37.80 25.61 -27.51
N CYS A 15 -37.29 26.84 -27.66
CA CYS A 15 -35.90 27.11 -27.99
C CYS A 15 -34.93 26.97 -26.79
N VAL A 16 -35.44 26.90 -25.55
CA VAL A 16 -34.63 26.83 -24.34
C VAL A 16 -34.50 25.39 -23.82
N GLY A 17 -35.41 24.48 -24.22
CA GLY A 17 -35.38 23.08 -23.80
C GLY A 17 -36.72 22.39 -23.92
N ARG A 18 -36.86 21.19 -23.37
CA ARG A 18 -38.12 20.44 -23.32
C ARG A 18 -39.11 21.14 -22.39
N PHE A 19 -40.27 21.45 -22.88
CA PHE A 19 -41.38 22.01 -22.11
C PHE A 19 -42.26 20.87 -21.59
N PHE A 20 -42.53 20.87 -20.29
CA PHE A 20 -43.47 19.96 -19.65
C PHE A 20 -44.60 20.78 -19.04
N GLU A 21 -45.85 20.42 -19.38
CA GLU A 21 -47.04 21.03 -18.87
C GLU A 21 -47.57 20.22 -17.70
N ALA A 22 -47.89 20.89 -16.58
CA ALA A 22 -48.53 20.32 -15.40
C ALA A 22 -49.66 21.24 -14.96
N GLN A 23 -50.91 20.75 -15.10
CA GLN A 23 -52.10 21.51 -14.71
C GLN A 23 -52.58 21.11 -13.32
N THR A 24 -52.29 19.91 -12.86
CA THR A 24 -52.64 19.39 -11.55
C THR A 24 -51.41 19.05 -10.73
N GLU A 25 -51.58 18.92 -9.41
CA GLU A 25 -50.52 18.44 -8.50
C GLU A 25 -49.97 17.06 -8.93
N LYS A 26 -50.84 16.18 -9.43
CA LYS A 26 -50.47 14.87 -9.93
C LYS A 26 -49.65 14.95 -11.22
N ASP A 27 -50.01 15.80 -12.15
CA ASP A 27 -49.25 16.05 -13.37
C ASP A 27 -47.87 16.57 -13.06
N PHE A 28 -47.78 17.48 -12.06
CA PHE A 28 -46.51 18.00 -11.61
C PHE A 28 -45.61 16.92 -10.99
N GLU A 29 -46.20 16.04 -10.17
CA GLU A 29 -45.43 14.91 -9.59
C GLU A 29 -44.92 13.97 -10.70
N GLU A 30 -45.78 13.64 -11.70
CA GLU A 30 -45.38 12.79 -12.83
C GLU A 30 -44.25 13.46 -13.68
N VAL A 31 -44.41 14.74 -14.00
CA VAL A 31 -43.38 15.53 -14.74
C VAL A 31 -42.10 15.63 -13.95
N LEU A 32 -42.18 15.90 -12.65
CA LEU A 32 -41.01 16.00 -11.76
C LEU A 32 -40.26 14.64 -11.72
N ASN A 33 -40.97 13.54 -11.59
CA ASN A 33 -40.37 12.19 -11.62
C ASN A 33 -39.70 11.89 -12.97
N VAL A 34 -40.28 12.31 -14.11
CA VAL A 34 -39.65 12.18 -15.43
C VAL A 34 -38.37 13.02 -15.52
N VAL A 35 -38.40 14.26 -15.08
CA VAL A 35 -37.23 15.18 -15.13
C VAL A 35 -36.11 14.67 -14.21
N ILE A 36 -36.47 14.26 -12.99
CA ILE A 36 -35.50 13.68 -12.04
C ILE A 36 -34.88 12.40 -12.63
N SER A 37 -35.73 11.49 -13.16
CA SER A 37 -35.25 10.23 -13.78
C SER A 37 -34.32 10.51 -14.95
N GLN A 38 -34.64 11.49 -15.82
CA GLN A 38 -33.76 11.87 -16.92
C GLN A 38 -32.44 12.49 -16.44
N ALA A 39 -32.48 13.35 -15.42
CA ALA A 39 -31.29 13.93 -14.82
C ALA A 39 -30.38 12.85 -14.21
N ILE A 40 -30.96 11.89 -13.48
CA ILE A 40 -30.21 10.76 -12.91
C ILE A 40 -29.60 9.88 -14.01
N ASN A 41 -30.40 9.49 -15.00
CA ASN A 41 -29.98 8.59 -16.07
C ASN A 41 -28.95 9.22 -17.03
N ASN A 42 -28.92 10.55 -17.15
CA ASN A 42 -27.96 11.25 -18.02
C ASN A 42 -26.71 11.75 -17.26
N THR A 43 -26.70 11.62 -15.94
CA THR A 43 -25.52 12.03 -15.16
C THR A 43 -24.45 10.96 -15.26
N THR A 44 -23.33 11.36 -15.82
CA THR A 44 -22.16 10.49 -15.95
C THR A 44 -20.94 11.13 -15.31
N ALA A 45 -19.97 10.30 -14.96
CA ALA A 45 -18.68 10.74 -14.47
C ALA A 45 -17.56 9.90 -15.07
N GLN A 46 -16.38 10.49 -15.15
CA GLN A 46 -15.14 9.75 -15.34
C GLN A 46 -14.17 10.06 -14.20
N VAL A 47 -13.41 9.07 -13.78
CA VAL A 47 -12.34 9.26 -12.81
C VAL A 47 -11.00 9.33 -13.55
N ASN A 48 -10.34 10.46 -13.49
CA ASN A 48 -9.01 10.64 -14.04
C ASN A 48 -7.98 10.34 -12.96
N LEU A 49 -7.38 9.15 -13.00
CA LEU A 49 -6.24 8.80 -12.15
C LEU A 49 -4.99 9.38 -12.78
N ILE A 50 -4.58 10.55 -12.27
CA ILE A 50 -3.52 11.36 -12.85
C ILE A 50 -2.14 10.95 -12.34
N ASN A 51 -1.20 11.00 -13.27
CA ASN A 51 0.22 10.79 -13.01
C ASN A 51 0.91 12.05 -12.50
N ASP A 52 2.22 12.00 -12.24
CA ASP A 52 3.03 13.15 -11.76
C ASP A 52 3.03 14.35 -12.75
N PHE A 53 2.62 14.13 -14.00
CA PHE A 53 2.49 15.18 -15.03
C PHE A 53 1.05 15.66 -15.26
N GLY A 54 0.11 15.24 -14.39
CA GLY A 54 -1.30 15.61 -14.51
C GLY A 54 -2.07 14.88 -15.62
N ARG A 55 -1.53 13.81 -16.22
CA ARG A 55 -2.18 13.04 -17.27
C ARG A 55 -2.91 11.82 -16.70
N PRO A 56 -4.12 11.46 -17.18
CA PRO A 56 -4.90 10.34 -16.69
C PRO A 56 -4.40 9.00 -17.25
N THR A 57 -3.21 8.57 -16.87
CA THR A 57 -2.57 7.35 -17.38
C THR A 57 -2.54 6.19 -16.39
N GLU A 58 -2.94 6.42 -15.15
CA GLU A 58 -3.03 5.36 -14.13
C GLU A 58 -4.32 4.57 -14.28
N THR A 59 -4.27 3.24 -14.10
CA THR A 59 -5.40 2.35 -14.33
C THR A 59 -5.28 1.04 -13.55
N ASN A 60 -6.25 0.12 -13.70
CA ASN A 60 -6.26 -1.21 -13.09
C ASN A 60 -6.15 -1.15 -11.55
N VAL A 61 -6.97 -0.30 -10.94
CA VAL A 61 -7.06 -0.15 -9.48
C VAL A 61 -8.52 -0.07 -9.06
N ASN A 62 -8.84 -0.68 -7.92
CA ASN A 62 -10.18 -0.65 -7.38
C ASN A 62 -10.51 0.73 -6.81
N MET A 63 -11.76 1.12 -6.94
CA MET A 63 -12.32 2.36 -6.43
C MET A 63 -13.61 2.08 -5.67
N THR A 64 -13.80 2.78 -4.55
CA THR A 64 -15.03 2.72 -3.76
C THR A 64 -15.58 4.11 -3.59
N PHE A 65 -16.85 4.30 -3.96
CA PHE A 65 -17.61 5.51 -3.70
C PHE A 65 -18.51 5.27 -2.49
N THR A 66 -18.41 6.12 -1.50
CA THR A 66 -19.31 6.13 -0.33
C THR A 66 -20.11 7.41 -0.29
N ASP A 67 -21.29 7.36 0.29
CA ASP A 67 -22.05 8.56 0.63
C ASP A 67 -21.33 9.33 1.74
N ALA A 68 -21.05 10.60 1.51
CA ALA A 68 -20.30 11.45 2.45
C ALA A 68 -21.02 11.69 3.79
N GLN A 69 -22.34 11.49 3.86
CA GLN A 69 -23.12 11.71 5.08
C GLN A 69 -23.22 10.44 5.95
N SER A 70 -23.38 9.29 5.32
CA SER A 70 -23.66 8.03 6.02
C SER A 70 -22.49 7.05 5.99
N ASP A 71 -21.41 7.34 5.27
CA ASP A 71 -20.26 6.43 4.97
C ASP A 71 -20.68 5.11 4.31
N LYS A 72 -21.93 5.00 3.86
CA LYS A 72 -22.43 3.81 3.19
C LYS A 72 -21.78 3.68 1.81
N VAL A 73 -21.28 2.48 1.50
CA VAL A 73 -20.79 2.15 0.17
C VAL A 73 -21.93 2.18 -0.83
N ILE A 74 -21.80 3.02 -1.86
CA ILE A 74 -22.77 3.14 -2.95
C ILE A 74 -22.30 2.35 -4.16
N TYR A 75 -21.01 2.51 -4.57
CA TYR A 75 -20.46 1.83 -5.74
C TYR A 75 -19.04 1.31 -5.48
N ASN A 76 -18.74 0.19 -6.12
CA ASN A 76 -17.38 -0.34 -6.25
C ASN A 76 -17.09 -0.58 -7.72
N TYR A 77 -15.96 -0.05 -8.21
CA TYR A 77 -15.51 -0.19 -9.58
C TYR A 77 -14.03 -0.58 -9.64
N VAL A 78 -13.65 -1.20 -10.76
CA VAL A 78 -12.26 -1.31 -11.16
C VAL A 78 -12.02 -0.25 -12.21
N HIS A 79 -11.11 0.70 -11.94
CA HIS A 79 -10.74 1.73 -12.90
C HIS A 79 -10.11 1.09 -14.14
N THR A 80 -10.61 1.45 -15.31
CA THR A 80 -10.09 1.02 -16.61
C THR A 80 -9.91 2.19 -17.56
N LEU A 81 -9.02 2.01 -18.54
CA LEU A 81 -8.86 2.90 -19.67
C LEU A 81 -9.29 2.15 -20.94
N ASP A 82 -9.94 2.84 -21.85
CA ASP A 82 -10.26 2.32 -23.19
C ASP A 82 -8.98 2.17 -24.06
N TYR A 83 -9.15 1.68 -25.29
CA TYR A 83 -8.05 1.51 -26.24
C TYR A 83 -7.39 2.83 -26.69
N ARG A 84 -8.04 3.97 -26.42
CA ARG A 84 -7.52 5.33 -26.67
C ARG A 84 -6.92 5.97 -25.41
N ASN A 85 -6.82 5.22 -24.32
CA ASN A 85 -6.41 5.67 -23.00
C ASN A 85 -7.34 6.72 -22.36
N ASN A 86 -8.64 6.68 -22.67
CA ASN A 86 -9.63 7.47 -21.95
C ASN A 86 -10.18 6.67 -20.77
N PRO A 87 -10.39 7.29 -19.60
CA PRO A 87 -11.08 6.67 -18.49
C PRO A 87 -12.50 6.27 -18.86
N ASP A 88 -12.95 5.12 -18.33
CA ASP A 88 -14.29 4.63 -18.56
C ASP A 88 -15.36 5.54 -17.95
N THR A 89 -16.54 5.57 -18.57
CA THR A 89 -17.67 6.38 -18.12
C THR A 89 -18.49 5.62 -17.11
N LEU A 90 -18.73 6.25 -15.95
CA LEU A 90 -19.54 5.75 -14.85
C LEU A 90 -20.89 6.45 -14.82
N PHE A 91 -21.95 5.72 -14.48
CA PHE A 91 -23.26 6.28 -14.17
C PHE A 91 -23.36 6.42 -12.65
N LEU A 92 -23.46 7.66 -12.17
CA LEU A 92 -23.53 7.97 -10.76
C LEU A 92 -24.77 8.82 -10.47
N ASP A 93 -25.44 8.54 -9.36
CA ASP A 93 -26.60 9.30 -8.91
C ASP A 93 -26.17 10.67 -8.38
N PRO A 94 -26.61 11.79 -9.00
CA PRO A 94 -26.21 13.13 -8.57
C PRO A 94 -26.86 13.60 -7.26
N SER A 95 -27.77 12.81 -6.67
CA SER A 95 -28.39 13.15 -5.38
C SER A 95 -27.47 12.92 -4.20
N TYR A 96 -26.37 12.16 -4.37
CA TYR A 96 -25.38 11.92 -3.34
C TYR A 96 -24.22 12.90 -3.44
N THR A 97 -23.64 13.21 -2.28
CA THR A 97 -22.27 13.72 -2.17
C THR A 97 -21.36 12.52 -1.88
N TYR A 98 -20.32 12.34 -2.68
CA TYR A 98 -19.49 11.14 -2.61
C TYR A 98 -18.14 11.40 -1.94
N ASN A 99 -17.67 10.42 -1.18
CA ASN A 99 -16.26 10.24 -0.89
C ASN A 99 -15.73 9.09 -1.76
N LEU A 100 -14.62 9.32 -2.45
CA LEU A 100 -13.94 8.35 -3.30
C LEU A 100 -12.67 7.86 -2.63
N LYS A 101 -12.56 6.54 -2.44
CA LYS A 101 -11.33 5.86 -2.07
C LYS A 101 -10.78 5.12 -3.29
N VAL A 102 -9.57 5.46 -3.72
CA VAL A 102 -8.79 4.70 -4.70
C VAL A 102 -7.86 3.77 -3.93
N HIS A 103 -7.96 2.46 -4.18
CA HIS A 103 -7.24 1.42 -3.45
C HIS A 103 -5.80 1.23 -3.96
N THR A 104 -5.07 2.33 -4.05
CA THR A 104 -3.61 2.32 -4.23
C THR A 104 -2.91 1.91 -2.93
N THR A 105 -1.59 1.79 -2.94
CA THR A 105 -0.78 1.54 -1.75
C THR A 105 0.21 2.71 -1.55
N PRO A 106 0.03 3.57 -0.54
CA PRO A 106 -1.15 3.71 0.31
C PRO A 106 -2.41 4.11 -0.47
N PRO A 107 -3.63 4.00 0.10
CA PRO A 107 -4.84 4.44 -0.56
C PRO A 107 -4.91 5.96 -0.68
N VAL A 108 -5.56 6.44 -1.75
CA VAL A 108 -5.84 7.88 -1.95
C VAL A 108 -7.33 8.14 -1.74
N PHE A 109 -7.63 9.26 -1.13
CA PHE A 109 -9.00 9.69 -0.85
C PHE A 109 -9.29 11.02 -1.55
N LYS A 110 -10.51 11.18 -2.04
CA LYS A 110 -11.08 12.45 -2.47
C LYS A 110 -12.47 12.58 -1.88
N GLU A 111 -12.66 13.60 -1.08
CA GLU A 111 -13.88 13.79 -0.29
C GLU A 111 -14.79 14.85 -0.89
N ASN A 112 -16.08 14.81 -0.50
CA ASN A 112 -17.10 15.80 -0.80
C ASN A 112 -17.27 16.08 -2.30
N ILE A 113 -17.30 15.02 -3.11
CA ILE A 113 -17.52 15.10 -4.55
C ILE A 113 -19.01 15.30 -4.80
N THR A 114 -19.38 16.43 -5.38
CA THR A 114 -20.72 16.72 -5.88
C THR A 114 -20.74 16.64 -7.39
N LEU A 115 -21.83 16.16 -7.96
CA LEU A 115 -22.00 16.00 -9.39
C LEU A 115 -23.01 17.02 -9.91
N VAL A 116 -22.77 17.56 -11.10
CA VAL A 116 -23.75 18.37 -11.82
C VAL A 116 -24.70 17.41 -12.51
N ALA A 117 -25.99 17.48 -12.12
CA ALA A 117 -27.01 16.59 -12.64
C ALA A 117 -27.25 16.79 -14.15
N GLY A 118 -27.32 15.69 -14.89
CA GLY A 118 -27.52 15.69 -16.35
C GLY A 118 -26.28 16.00 -17.16
N GLU A 119 -25.11 16.17 -16.54
CA GLU A 119 -23.86 16.47 -17.21
C GLU A 119 -22.83 15.33 -17.06
N HIS A 120 -21.78 15.41 -17.89
CA HIS A 120 -20.60 14.56 -17.73
C HIS A 120 -19.60 15.22 -16.78
N ASN A 121 -19.33 14.59 -15.65
CA ASN A 121 -18.48 15.09 -14.60
C ASN A 121 -17.07 14.47 -14.68
N THR A 122 -16.02 15.25 -14.39
CA THR A 122 -14.64 14.75 -14.33
C THR A 122 -14.09 14.82 -12.92
N ILE A 123 -13.66 13.68 -12.38
CA ILE A 123 -13.12 13.53 -11.03
C ILE A 123 -11.61 13.21 -11.16
N ALA A 124 -10.74 14.20 -10.91
CA ALA A 124 -9.29 13.99 -10.96
C ALA A 124 -8.73 13.59 -9.59
N VAL A 125 -7.89 12.53 -9.57
CA VAL A 125 -7.23 12.00 -8.37
C VAL A 125 -5.76 11.69 -8.69
N GLY A 126 -4.82 12.22 -7.92
CA GLY A 126 -3.40 11.90 -8.04
C GLY A 126 -3.14 10.45 -7.62
N ALA A 127 -2.66 9.62 -8.55
CA ALA A 127 -2.47 8.19 -8.31
C ALA A 127 -1.21 7.64 -9.00
N ALA A 128 -0.21 8.50 -9.23
CA ALA A 128 1.07 8.11 -9.81
C ALA A 128 1.74 7.01 -9.00
N ARG A 129 2.21 5.93 -9.67
CA ARG A 129 2.75 4.74 -9.01
C ARG A 129 4.08 4.31 -9.61
N GLY A 130 4.97 3.83 -8.72
CA GLY A 130 6.18 3.07 -9.05
C GLY A 130 6.12 1.66 -8.49
N THR A 131 7.04 0.80 -8.89
CA THR A 131 7.11 -0.60 -8.47
C THR A 131 8.26 -0.80 -7.51
N LEU A 132 8.02 -1.45 -6.36
CA LEU A 132 9.05 -1.99 -5.48
C LEU A 132 9.24 -3.48 -5.79
N SER A 133 10.50 -3.86 -6.09
CA SER A 133 10.92 -5.24 -6.29
C SER A 133 11.88 -5.65 -5.17
N LEU A 134 11.51 -6.64 -4.37
CA LEU A 134 12.36 -7.19 -3.31
C LEU A 134 13.00 -8.48 -3.80
N LYS A 135 14.34 -8.54 -3.79
CA LYS A 135 15.10 -9.70 -4.27
C LYS A 135 16.12 -10.18 -3.24
N ILE A 136 16.41 -11.47 -3.26
CA ILE A 136 17.49 -12.06 -2.49
C ILE A 136 18.47 -12.75 -3.44
N ASN A 137 19.75 -12.52 -3.23
CA ASN A 137 20.80 -13.18 -4.00
C ASN A 137 20.99 -14.63 -3.52
N GLY A 138 21.11 -15.54 -4.49
CA GLY A 138 21.44 -16.93 -4.22
C GLY A 138 20.35 -17.74 -3.52
N VAL A 139 20.74 -18.86 -2.95
CA VAL A 139 19.82 -19.75 -2.23
C VAL A 139 19.58 -19.22 -0.83
N THR A 140 18.31 -18.99 -0.51
CA THR A 140 17.93 -18.51 0.83
C THR A 140 17.50 -19.66 1.73
N ASN A 141 17.92 -19.56 3.00
CA ASN A 141 17.41 -20.41 4.08
C ASN A 141 16.33 -19.70 4.91
N TYR A 142 15.94 -18.47 4.54
CA TYR A 142 14.79 -17.83 5.13
C TYR A 142 13.50 -18.48 4.65
N LYS A 143 12.63 -18.81 5.60
CA LYS A 143 11.25 -19.16 5.32
C LYS A 143 10.43 -17.88 5.35
N ASN A 144 9.76 -17.54 4.24
CA ASN A 144 8.87 -16.37 4.16
C ASN A 144 9.55 -15.05 4.61
N LEU A 145 10.64 -14.68 3.92
CA LEU A 145 11.26 -13.38 4.15
C LEU A 145 10.34 -12.27 3.67
N GLN A 146 10.12 -11.29 4.55
CA GLN A 146 9.25 -10.13 4.31
C GLN A 146 9.98 -8.84 4.58
N ALA A 147 9.41 -7.75 4.07
CA ALA A 147 9.77 -6.40 4.41
C ALA A 147 8.54 -5.61 4.87
N ILE A 148 8.73 -4.73 5.83
CA ILE A 148 7.72 -3.76 6.25
C ILE A 148 8.01 -2.45 5.52
N VAL A 149 7.03 -1.95 4.78
CA VAL A 149 7.10 -0.65 4.09
C VAL A 149 6.43 0.39 4.99
N LEU A 150 7.16 1.43 5.32
CA LEU A 150 6.76 2.50 6.23
C LEU A 150 6.62 3.82 5.47
N ASP A 151 5.60 4.60 5.80
CA ASP A 151 5.52 5.98 5.35
C ASP A 151 6.63 6.81 6.01
N LYS A 152 7.42 7.51 5.20
CA LYS A 152 8.53 8.34 5.67
C LYS A 152 8.08 9.49 6.58
N LYS A 153 6.85 9.99 6.44
CA LYS A 153 6.38 11.18 7.15
C LYS A 153 5.94 10.89 8.59
N ASN A 154 5.20 9.80 8.78
CA ASN A 154 4.57 9.47 10.07
C ASN A 154 5.01 8.11 10.63
N ASN A 155 5.88 7.40 9.91
CA ASN A 155 6.39 6.07 10.29
C ASN A 155 5.28 5.00 10.44
N GLU A 156 4.15 5.21 9.79
CA GLU A 156 3.05 4.23 9.75
C GLU A 156 3.37 3.07 8.80
N ILE A 157 2.91 1.88 9.18
CA ILE A 157 3.04 0.70 8.32
C ILE A 157 2.05 0.83 7.17
N ILE A 158 2.58 0.97 5.96
CA ILE A 158 1.80 1.02 4.72
C ILE A 158 1.47 -0.39 4.23
N ASN A 159 2.46 -1.28 4.26
CA ASN A 159 2.31 -2.63 3.74
C ASN A 159 3.39 -3.58 4.29
N ILE A 160 3.11 -4.88 4.19
CA ILE A 160 4.09 -5.96 4.37
C ILE A 160 4.21 -6.67 3.03
N GLN A 161 5.42 -6.68 2.46
CA GLN A 161 5.69 -7.26 1.15
C GLN A 161 6.61 -8.47 1.27
N ASP A 162 6.24 -9.55 0.55
CA ASP A 162 7.08 -10.75 0.44
C ASP A 162 8.26 -10.51 -0.51
N PHE A 163 9.39 -11.16 -0.22
CA PHE A 163 10.52 -11.21 -1.13
C PHE A 163 10.21 -12.04 -2.39
N ASN A 164 10.92 -11.74 -3.47
CA ASN A 164 10.71 -12.26 -4.83
C ASN A 164 9.34 -11.90 -5.41
N ASN A 165 8.72 -10.84 -4.87
CA ASN A 165 7.47 -10.26 -5.35
C ASN A 165 7.69 -8.80 -5.77
N GLN A 166 6.78 -8.31 -6.61
CA GLN A 166 6.72 -6.91 -7.03
C GLN A 166 5.38 -6.32 -6.62
N GLN A 167 5.41 -5.10 -6.10
CA GLN A 167 4.20 -4.37 -5.70
C GLN A 167 4.28 -2.92 -6.12
N MET A 168 3.14 -2.37 -6.55
CA MET A 168 3.01 -0.96 -6.90
C MET A 168 2.70 -0.13 -5.66
N TYR A 169 3.42 0.99 -5.53
CA TYR A 169 3.22 2.00 -4.49
C TYR A 169 3.03 3.37 -5.13
N LEU A 170 2.33 4.27 -4.45
CA LEU A 170 2.31 5.68 -4.85
C LEU A 170 3.74 6.23 -4.93
N THR A 171 3.96 7.20 -5.83
CA THR A 171 5.24 7.91 -5.89
C THR A 171 5.52 8.61 -4.57
N GLY A 172 6.78 8.58 -4.13
CA GLY A 172 7.19 9.15 -2.84
C GLY A 172 8.38 8.45 -2.21
N LYS A 173 8.67 8.82 -0.97
CA LYS A 173 9.75 8.24 -0.17
C LYS A 173 9.20 7.36 0.93
N TYR A 174 9.81 6.21 1.08
CA TYR A 174 9.45 5.20 2.07
C TYR A 174 10.68 4.72 2.83
N ASP A 175 10.50 4.31 4.07
CA ASP A 175 11.49 3.55 4.80
C ASP A 175 11.11 2.07 4.76
N ILE A 176 12.06 1.18 4.45
CA ILE A 176 11.78 -0.23 4.24
C ILE A 176 12.59 -1.07 5.20
N MET A 177 11.93 -1.71 6.14
CA MET A 177 12.56 -2.61 7.10
C MET A 177 12.53 -4.05 6.58
N LEU A 178 13.69 -4.56 6.17
CA LEU A 178 13.87 -5.92 5.74
C LEU A 178 13.98 -6.84 6.97
N LEU A 179 13.10 -7.84 7.09
CA LEU A 179 12.99 -8.71 8.27
C LEU A 179 14.03 -9.84 8.26
N THR A 180 15.24 -9.50 7.88
CA THR A 180 16.42 -10.35 7.99
C THR A 180 16.87 -10.50 9.45
N LEU A 181 17.92 -11.28 9.70
CA LEU A 181 18.58 -11.32 10.99
C LEU A 181 20.08 -11.00 10.81
N PRO A 182 20.57 -9.85 11.31
CA PRO A 182 19.81 -8.72 11.87
C PRO A 182 18.89 -8.05 10.87
N ARG A 183 17.93 -7.26 11.37
CA ARG A 183 17.08 -6.43 10.49
C ARG A 183 17.91 -5.38 9.79
N ILE A 184 17.52 -5.06 8.56
CA ILE A 184 18.14 -4.00 7.75
C ILE A 184 17.08 -2.95 7.50
N LEU A 185 17.39 -1.69 7.80
CA LEU A 185 16.55 -0.54 7.48
C LEU A 185 17.16 0.18 6.28
N GLU A 186 16.40 0.23 5.18
CA GLU A 186 16.69 1.03 4.00
C GLU A 186 15.86 2.31 4.09
N GLU A 187 16.52 3.44 4.33
CA GLU A 187 15.87 4.73 4.51
C GLU A 187 15.79 5.50 3.19
N ASP A 188 14.78 6.37 3.06
CA ASP A 188 14.56 7.27 1.91
C ASP A 188 14.45 6.57 0.55
N VAL A 189 13.91 5.36 0.52
CA VAL A 189 13.70 4.61 -0.73
C VAL A 189 12.68 5.32 -1.61
N GLN A 190 13.13 5.78 -2.77
CA GLN A 190 12.31 6.57 -3.69
C GLN A 190 11.50 5.66 -4.62
N MET A 191 10.17 5.78 -4.59
CA MET A 191 9.27 5.25 -5.61
C MET A 191 9.06 6.30 -6.70
N VAL A 192 9.44 5.99 -7.93
CA VAL A 192 9.33 6.87 -9.09
C VAL A 192 8.34 6.29 -10.08
N GLN A 193 7.49 7.14 -10.63
CA GLN A 193 6.45 6.74 -11.57
C GLN A 193 7.01 5.90 -12.72
N ASN A 194 6.32 4.80 -13.03
CA ASN A 194 6.66 3.85 -14.10
C ASN A 194 8.08 3.28 -14.02
N LYS A 195 8.74 3.37 -12.85
CA LYS A 195 10.05 2.76 -12.62
C LYS A 195 9.95 1.65 -11.56
N THR A 196 10.87 0.69 -11.68
CA THR A 196 11.05 -0.35 -10.66
C THR A 196 12.25 -0.01 -9.80
N THR A 197 11.99 0.24 -8.51
CA THR A 197 13.03 0.33 -7.48
C THR A 197 13.29 -1.07 -6.96
N THR A 198 14.53 -1.56 -7.05
CA THR A 198 14.89 -2.91 -6.61
C THR A 198 15.75 -2.82 -5.36
N LEU A 199 15.30 -3.46 -4.28
CA LEU A 199 16.11 -3.72 -3.10
C LEU A 199 16.57 -5.17 -3.11
N GLN A 200 17.87 -5.37 -2.91
CA GLN A 200 18.50 -6.68 -3.02
C GLN A 200 19.27 -7.01 -1.76
N VAL A 201 18.91 -8.12 -1.11
CA VAL A 201 19.57 -8.64 0.08
C VAL A 201 20.59 -9.70 -0.32
N GLN A 202 21.74 -9.69 0.34
CA GLN A 202 22.75 -10.73 0.14
C GLN A 202 22.25 -12.10 0.63
N GLN A 203 22.77 -13.16 0.03
CA GLN A 203 22.55 -14.51 0.53
C GLN A 203 23.04 -14.60 1.98
N PRO A 204 22.19 -15.05 2.92
CA PRO A 204 22.63 -15.23 4.29
C PRO A 204 23.62 -16.38 4.44
N GLY A 205 24.47 -16.32 5.46
CA GLY A 205 25.22 -17.45 5.94
C GLY A 205 24.55 -18.14 7.12
N LYS A 206 25.20 -19.16 7.67
CA LYS A 206 24.74 -19.92 8.84
C LYS A 206 25.75 -19.87 9.95
N LEU A 207 25.29 -19.59 11.16
CA LEU A 207 26.02 -19.83 12.38
C LEU A 207 25.62 -21.19 12.92
N ASN A 208 26.58 -22.08 13.07
CA ASN A 208 26.39 -23.39 13.70
C ASN A 208 27.13 -23.45 15.04
N ILE A 209 26.40 -23.43 16.13
CA ILE A 209 26.94 -23.54 17.46
C ILE A 209 26.82 -24.99 17.95
N VAL A 210 27.95 -25.58 18.35
CA VAL A 210 28.02 -26.90 18.93
C VAL A 210 28.44 -26.80 20.39
N THR A 211 27.79 -27.51 21.28
CA THR A 211 28.03 -27.43 22.73
C THR A 211 27.74 -28.74 23.41
N ARG A 212 28.40 -29.03 24.54
CA ARG A 212 28.12 -30.19 25.40
C ARG A 212 27.28 -29.81 26.62
N ASN A 213 27.35 -28.54 27.04
CA ASN A 213 26.68 -28.01 28.22
C ASN A 213 25.57 -27.02 27.80
N LYS A 214 24.75 -26.61 28.76
CA LYS A 214 23.78 -25.55 28.56
C LYS A 214 24.42 -24.19 28.78
N TYR A 215 24.14 -23.23 27.91
CA TYR A 215 24.68 -21.87 27.95
C TYR A 215 23.57 -20.84 27.83
N GLU A 216 23.77 -19.70 28.51
CA GLU A 216 23.06 -18.45 28.23
C GLU A 216 23.88 -17.71 27.17
N ILE A 217 23.28 -17.38 26.01
CA ILE A 217 24.03 -16.85 24.88
C ILE A 217 23.31 -15.65 24.30
N GLY A 218 24.00 -14.50 24.25
CA GLY A 218 23.63 -13.33 23.48
C GLY A 218 24.44 -13.27 22.19
N LEU A 219 23.78 -13.08 21.05
CA LEU A 219 24.40 -12.77 19.76
C LEU A 219 24.39 -11.28 19.54
N TYR A 220 25.53 -10.69 19.29
CA TYR A 220 25.70 -9.24 19.10
C TYR A 220 26.37 -8.95 17.77
N ARG A 221 26.16 -7.72 17.26
CA ARG A 221 26.93 -7.15 16.15
C ARG A 221 27.44 -5.76 16.50
N MET A 222 28.49 -5.33 15.82
CA MET A 222 28.89 -3.92 15.79
C MET A 222 28.06 -3.21 14.70
N TYR A 223 27.33 -2.17 15.08
CA TYR A 223 26.51 -1.40 14.15
C TYR A 223 26.62 0.09 14.46
N LYS A 224 27.06 0.89 13.46
CA LYS A 224 27.25 2.35 13.58
C LYS A 224 28.16 2.74 14.78
N GLY A 225 29.13 1.90 15.12
CA GLY A 225 30.07 2.14 16.24
C GLY A 225 29.59 1.61 17.60
N ASP A 226 28.37 1.16 17.72
CA ASP A 226 27.80 0.60 18.94
C ASP A 226 27.63 -0.92 18.88
N THR A 227 27.58 -1.54 20.05
CA THR A 227 27.26 -2.96 20.19
C THR A 227 25.75 -3.15 20.30
N GLU A 228 25.18 -3.86 19.34
CA GLU A 228 23.74 -4.15 19.28
C GLU A 228 23.47 -5.64 19.57
N LEU A 229 22.55 -5.91 20.50
CA LEU A 229 22.03 -7.27 20.73
C LEU A 229 21.12 -7.68 19.56
N VAL A 230 21.58 -8.64 18.76
CA VAL A 230 20.80 -9.18 17.62
C VAL A 230 19.75 -10.16 18.08
N LYS A 231 20.14 -11.08 18.96
CA LYS A 231 19.25 -12.15 19.43
C LYS A 231 19.81 -12.87 20.67
N ILE A 232 18.92 -13.25 21.59
CA ILE A 232 19.24 -14.23 22.61
C ILE A 232 19.02 -15.63 21.99
N LEU A 233 20.07 -16.45 21.98
CA LEU A 233 20.02 -17.77 21.38
C LEU A 233 19.63 -18.82 22.42
N LYS A 234 18.57 -19.57 22.11
CA LYS A 234 18.14 -20.73 22.90
C LYS A 234 18.71 -21.98 22.24
N LEU A 235 19.56 -22.70 22.97
CA LEU A 235 20.12 -23.96 22.47
C LEU A 235 19.03 -25.04 22.35
N LYS A 236 19.05 -25.73 21.20
CA LYS A 236 18.19 -26.90 20.96
C LYS A 236 19.07 -28.15 20.93
N GLY A 237 19.26 -28.77 22.12
CA GLY A 237 20.20 -29.91 22.25
C GLY A 237 21.67 -29.45 22.12
N ASN A 238 22.51 -30.28 21.54
CA ASN A 238 23.95 -30.05 21.44
C ASN A 238 24.37 -29.24 20.19
N GLN A 239 23.40 -28.85 19.36
CA GLN A 239 23.66 -28.10 18.13
C GLN A 239 22.52 -27.10 17.89
N THR A 240 22.87 -25.89 17.52
CA THR A 240 21.92 -24.86 17.12
C THR A 240 22.42 -24.12 15.87
N ILE A 241 21.55 -24.06 14.85
CA ILE A 241 21.83 -23.35 13.60
C ILE A 241 20.99 -22.08 13.54
N THR A 242 21.65 -20.96 13.24
CA THR A 242 20.99 -19.66 13.05
C THR A 242 21.40 -19.07 11.70
N VAL A 243 20.42 -18.63 10.92
CA VAL A 243 20.64 -17.95 9.63
C VAL A 243 20.89 -16.47 9.92
N LEU A 244 21.99 -15.92 9.41
CA LEU A 244 22.45 -14.56 9.66
C LEU A 244 22.87 -13.87 8.37
N GLN A 245 22.65 -12.57 8.28
CA GLN A 245 23.25 -11.76 7.21
C GLN A 245 24.78 -11.75 7.35
N PRO A 246 25.51 -11.62 6.22
CA PRO A 246 26.96 -11.46 6.24
C PRO A 246 27.35 -10.25 7.10
N GLY A 247 28.43 -10.42 7.87
CA GLY A 247 28.92 -9.36 8.77
C GLY A 247 29.79 -9.88 9.90
N SER A 248 30.22 -8.96 10.76
CA SER A 248 31.02 -9.25 11.97
C SER A 248 30.15 -9.29 13.21
N TYR A 249 30.32 -10.34 13.98
CA TYR A 249 29.50 -10.65 15.14
C TYR A 249 30.37 -11.08 16.33
N HIS A 250 29.77 -11.11 17.49
CA HIS A 250 30.33 -11.79 18.66
C HIS A 250 29.24 -12.44 19.48
N LEU A 251 29.58 -13.56 20.11
CA LEU A 251 28.79 -14.20 21.13
C LEU A 251 29.28 -13.73 22.50
N VAL A 252 28.32 -13.41 23.36
CA VAL A 252 28.57 -13.25 24.80
C VAL A 252 27.84 -14.41 25.46
N TYR A 253 28.57 -15.26 26.16
CA TYR A 253 28.00 -16.50 26.70
C TYR A 253 28.58 -16.90 28.03
N ARG A 254 27.80 -17.62 28.81
CA ARG A 254 28.17 -18.19 30.07
C ARG A 254 27.47 -19.56 30.23
N GLU A 255 28.16 -20.53 30.81
CA GLU A 255 27.54 -21.82 31.15
C GLU A 255 26.41 -21.61 32.17
N SER A 256 25.24 -22.23 31.94
CA SER A 256 24.03 -21.98 32.76
C SER A 256 24.19 -22.50 34.21
N ALA A 257 25.06 -23.50 34.43
CA ALA A 257 25.37 -24.03 35.73
C ALA A 257 26.25 -23.11 36.59
N VAL A 258 27.07 -22.26 35.92
CA VAL A 258 27.99 -21.33 36.59
C VAL A 258 27.28 -19.97 36.73
N LYS A 259 27.07 -19.51 37.95
CA LYS A 259 26.26 -18.30 38.20
C LYS A 259 27.07 -17.00 38.38
N GLU A 260 28.37 -17.12 38.42
CA GLU A 260 29.25 -15.96 38.57
C GLU A 260 29.42 -15.20 37.27
N THR A 261 29.14 -13.91 37.29
CA THR A 261 29.25 -13.03 36.09
C THR A 261 30.65 -12.98 35.48
N LEU A 262 31.67 -13.12 36.32
CA LEU A 262 33.06 -13.15 35.88
C LEU A 262 33.42 -14.31 34.96
N ASN A 263 32.59 -15.35 34.90
CA ASN A 263 32.76 -16.49 33.97
C ASN A 263 32.11 -16.25 32.59
N THR A 264 31.67 -15.03 32.33
CA THR A 264 31.18 -14.64 31.01
C THR A 264 32.33 -14.53 30.02
N LYS A 265 32.17 -15.17 28.87
CA LYS A 265 33.14 -15.21 27.76
C LYS A 265 32.57 -14.49 26.54
N THR A 266 33.50 -13.95 25.71
CA THR A 266 33.15 -13.32 24.44
C THR A 266 33.95 -14.00 23.32
N GLU A 267 33.30 -14.32 22.21
CA GLU A 267 33.91 -14.93 21.03
C GLU A 267 33.50 -14.17 19.79
N TYR A 268 34.49 -13.64 19.05
CA TYR A 268 34.29 -12.86 17.82
C TYR A 268 34.38 -13.74 16.59
N PHE A 269 33.49 -13.52 15.61
CA PHE A 269 33.46 -14.26 14.36
C PHE A 269 32.86 -13.45 13.24
N SER A 270 32.97 -13.94 12.01
CA SER A 270 32.32 -13.37 10.83
C SER A 270 31.42 -14.38 10.16
N ILE A 271 30.33 -13.89 9.61
CA ILE A 271 29.44 -14.64 8.72
C ILE A 271 29.72 -14.21 7.29
N LYS A 272 29.97 -15.17 6.41
CA LYS A 272 30.12 -14.95 4.98
C LYS A 272 28.88 -15.45 4.24
N SER A 273 28.61 -14.82 3.10
CA SER A 273 27.47 -15.16 2.24
C SER A 273 27.53 -16.62 1.79
N GLY A 274 26.46 -17.38 2.05
CA GLY A 274 26.34 -18.79 1.65
C GLY A 274 27.16 -19.79 2.44
N GLU A 275 28.05 -19.34 3.35
CA GLU A 275 28.94 -20.22 4.13
C GLU A 275 28.34 -20.58 5.50
N VAL A 276 28.92 -21.64 6.10
CA VAL A 276 28.60 -22.05 7.48
C VAL A 276 29.82 -21.76 8.36
N THR A 277 29.59 -20.91 9.37
CA THR A 277 30.57 -20.63 10.44
C THR A 277 30.29 -21.54 11.62
N HIS A 278 31.30 -22.28 12.08
CA HIS A 278 31.20 -23.22 13.19
C HIS A 278 31.84 -22.63 14.45
N ILE A 279 31.13 -22.69 15.55
CA ILE A 279 31.61 -22.33 16.90
C ILE A 279 31.38 -23.47 17.86
N ASN A 280 32.41 -23.87 18.57
CA ASN A 280 32.36 -24.91 19.58
C ASN A 280 32.52 -24.31 20.97
N LEU A 281 31.43 -24.21 21.72
CA LEU A 281 31.46 -23.74 23.12
C LEU A 281 31.96 -24.83 24.03
N ARG A 282 33.03 -24.52 24.79
CA ARG A 282 33.68 -25.43 25.73
C ARG A 282 33.78 -24.82 27.10
#